data_c168eeaf56b014937cad5dda930f4f67
#
_entry.id   c168eeaf56b014937cad5dda930f4f67
#
_cell.length_a   1.000
_cell.length_b   1.000
_cell.length_c   1.000
_cell.angle_alpha   90.00
_cell.angle_beta   90.00
_cell.angle_gamma   90.00
#
_symmetry.space_group_name_H-M   'P 1'
#
loop_
_entity.id
_entity.type
_entity.pdbx_description
1 polymer ?
#
loop_
_entity_poly.entity_id
_entity_poly.type
_entity_poly.pdbx_seq_one_letter_code
_entity_poly.pdbx_strand_id
1 'polypeptide(L)'
;GTDDSEGNAIFVVNAETGDLVWKAVQGGGGGSATVFEHPRLTDSIPSTLAAGDTDGDGFTDRLVVGDTGGNVWRADIHGPDTSRWKLTLLASLGRHGTGASGIATDRRFFHRPDLVPSKDGDGMFDAVVIGSGNRPDPLDMGGMTTNFAFMIKDRHVAPGSGVNENLQLGDLGDVTSNCLQSDSPCTVDLTDGWRLMLTEPGEKVLATPLTITGKVFFT
;
A
#
# COMPACT_ATOMS: atom_id res chain seq x y z
N GLY A 1 -1.71 -18.14 3.40
CA GLY A 1 -0.43 -17.80 4.01
C GLY A 1 -0.50 -17.85 5.52
N THR A 2 0.62 -17.85 6.16
CA THR A 2 0.77 -17.71 7.62
C THR A 2 1.51 -16.39 7.88
N ASP A 3 1.36 -15.86 9.09
CA ASP A 3 2.13 -14.69 9.53
C ASP A 3 3.62 -14.98 9.47
N ASP A 4 4.40 -13.98 9.09
CA ASP A 4 5.85 -14.10 9.00
C ASP A 4 6.49 -13.78 10.35
N SER A 5 7.50 -14.56 10.74
CA SER A 5 8.23 -14.34 12.01
C SER A 5 9.32 -13.27 11.88
N GLU A 6 9.66 -12.86 10.66
CA GLU A 6 10.76 -11.95 10.35
C GLU A 6 10.38 -11.01 9.20
N GLY A 7 11.13 -9.90 9.07
CA GLY A 7 10.95 -8.96 7.96
C GLY A 7 9.73 -8.01 8.07
N ASN A 8 9.00 -8.09 9.16
CA ASN A 8 7.78 -7.32 9.44
C ASN A 8 8.08 -6.05 10.25
N ALA A 9 9.01 -5.23 9.77
CA ALA A 9 9.40 -3.99 10.43
C ALA A 9 9.82 -2.92 9.43
N ILE A 10 9.67 -1.65 9.83
CA ILE A 10 10.23 -0.48 9.16
C ILE A 10 11.22 0.18 10.10
N PHE A 11 12.41 0.51 9.61
CA PHE A 11 13.45 1.18 10.37
C PHE A 11 13.79 2.53 9.72
N VAL A 12 13.94 3.55 10.52
CA VAL A 12 14.53 4.84 10.16
C VAL A 12 15.83 4.98 10.95
N VAL A 13 16.94 5.16 10.26
CA VAL A 13 18.27 5.26 10.86
C VAL A 13 18.96 6.53 10.39
N ASN A 14 19.86 7.06 11.20
CA ASN A 14 20.71 8.16 10.80
C ASN A 14 21.71 7.68 9.73
N ALA A 15 21.75 8.35 8.58
CA ALA A 15 22.56 7.94 7.45
C ALA A 15 24.09 8.08 7.69
N GLU A 16 24.50 8.94 8.62
CA GLU A 16 25.92 9.18 8.93
C GLU A 16 26.44 8.21 9.99
N THR A 17 25.60 7.92 11.01
CA THR A 17 26.04 7.15 12.19
C THR A 17 25.50 5.71 12.22
N GLY A 18 24.40 5.43 11.50
CA GLY A 18 23.69 4.16 11.58
C GLY A 18 22.79 4.01 12.82
N ASP A 19 22.72 5.04 13.67
CA ASP A 19 21.91 5.00 14.88
C ASP A 19 20.43 4.91 14.56
N LEU A 20 19.69 4.15 15.36
CA LEU A 20 18.25 4.06 15.25
C LEU A 20 17.59 5.40 15.61
N VAL A 21 16.85 5.96 14.66
CA VAL A 21 15.99 7.14 14.86
C VAL A 21 14.60 6.71 15.30
N TRP A 22 14.01 5.74 14.57
CA TRP A 22 12.66 5.24 14.82
C TRP A 22 12.47 3.88 14.16
N LYS A 23 11.54 3.09 14.69
CA LYS A 23 11.07 1.86 14.04
C LYS A 23 9.59 1.60 14.30
N ALA A 24 8.94 0.95 13.33
CA ALA A 24 7.65 0.32 13.49
C ALA A 24 7.82 -1.20 13.48
N VAL A 25 7.21 -1.89 14.45
CA VAL A 25 7.31 -3.33 14.64
C VAL A 25 5.96 -3.93 14.99
N GLN A 26 5.83 -5.26 14.88
CA GLN A 26 4.68 -5.96 15.45
C GLN A 26 4.66 -5.78 16.97
N GLY A 27 3.48 -5.51 17.51
CA GLY A 27 3.31 -5.37 18.96
C GLY A 27 1.90 -4.99 19.37
N GLY A 28 1.66 -4.86 20.67
CA GLY A 28 0.34 -4.66 21.27
C GLY A 28 -0.24 -3.25 21.16
N GLY A 29 0.41 -2.32 20.46
CA GLY A 29 -0.04 -0.92 20.35
C GLY A 29 0.53 0.00 21.42
N GLY A 30 1.57 -0.45 22.13
CA GLY A 30 2.40 0.35 23.02
C GLY A 30 3.56 1.00 22.27
N GLY A 31 4.74 0.95 22.86
CA GLY A 31 5.97 1.45 22.27
C GLY A 31 6.63 2.55 23.09
N SER A 32 7.48 3.32 22.44
CA SER A 32 8.22 4.44 23.05
C SER A 32 8.33 5.58 22.02
N ALA A 33 9.03 6.66 22.37
CA ALA A 33 9.28 7.75 21.42
C ALA A 33 9.97 7.31 20.11
N THR A 34 10.72 6.21 20.16
CA THR A 34 11.47 5.69 19.00
C THR A 34 10.96 4.33 18.50
N VAL A 35 9.91 3.78 19.12
CA VAL A 35 9.33 2.48 18.75
C VAL A 35 7.82 2.62 18.64
N PHE A 36 7.28 2.38 17.48
CA PHE A 36 5.85 2.28 17.23
C PHE A 36 5.45 0.81 17.10
N GLU A 37 4.39 0.39 17.79
CA GLU A 37 3.87 -0.96 17.70
C GLU A 37 2.52 -1.00 17.00
N HIS A 38 2.36 -1.93 16.07
CA HIS A 38 1.07 -2.18 15.42
C HIS A 38 0.75 -3.69 15.43
N PRO A 39 -0.42 -4.10 15.96
CA PRO A 39 -0.74 -5.52 16.15
C PRO A 39 -0.90 -6.31 14.85
N ARG A 40 -1.23 -5.63 13.74
CA ARG A 40 -1.42 -6.26 12.43
C ARG A 40 -0.18 -6.22 11.53
N LEU A 41 0.96 -5.73 12.00
CA LEU A 41 2.21 -5.77 11.26
C LEU A 41 2.85 -7.17 11.38
N THR A 42 2.19 -8.17 10.82
CA THR A 42 2.53 -9.59 10.95
C THR A 42 3.19 -10.16 9.72
N ASP A 43 3.27 -9.39 8.64
CA ASP A 43 3.74 -9.87 7.35
C ASP A 43 5.01 -9.14 6.91
N SER A 44 5.89 -9.85 6.21
CA SER A 44 7.15 -9.31 5.71
C SER A 44 6.93 -8.16 4.73
N ILE A 45 7.80 -7.16 4.80
CA ILE A 45 7.87 -6.01 3.89
C ILE A 45 9.06 -6.21 2.95
N PRO A 46 8.87 -6.85 1.78
CA PRO A 46 9.98 -7.22 0.91
C PRO A 46 10.39 -6.12 -0.07
N SER A 47 9.64 -5.04 -0.15
CA SER A 47 9.82 -4.00 -1.16
C SER A 47 10.48 -2.74 -0.62
N THR A 48 10.91 -1.88 -1.53
CA THR A 48 11.34 -0.51 -1.23
C THR A 48 10.12 0.34 -0.87
N LEU A 49 10.27 1.22 0.11
CA LEU A 49 9.24 2.19 0.47
C LEU A 49 9.13 3.30 -0.60
N ALA A 50 7.91 3.75 -0.89
CA ALA A 50 7.70 5.03 -1.56
C ALA A 50 7.79 6.15 -0.51
N ALA A 51 8.47 7.23 -0.84
CA ALA A 51 8.64 8.39 0.02
C ALA A 51 7.97 9.62 -0.61
N GLY A 52 7.33 10.45 0.19
CA GLY A 52 6.67 11.67 -0.22
C GLY A 52 6.95 12.82 0.76
N ASP A 53 7.17 13.99 0.19
CA ASP A 53 7.12 15.29 0.84
C ASP A 53 5.72 15.84 0.55
N THR A 54 4.89 15.94 1.57
CA THR A 54 3.44 16.21 1.39
C THR A 54 3.09 17.68 1.61
N ASP A 55 3.99 18.49 2.15
CA ASP A 55 3.79 19.92 2.35
C ASP A 55 4.78 20.80 1.56
N GLY A 56 5.78 20.19 0.90
CA GLY A 56 6.71 20.87 0.01
C GLY A 56 7.85 21.56 0.75
N ASP A 57 8.15 21.16 1.98
CA ASP A 57 9.23 21.75 2.78
C ASP A 57 10.63 21.17 2.47
N GLY A 58 10.69 20.15 1.63
CA GLY A 58 11.93 19.47 1.22
C GLY A 58 12.30 18.29 2.09
N PHE A 59 11.52 17.95 3.11
CA PHE A 59 11.71 16.76 3.94
C PHE A 59 10.65 15.71 3.63
N THR A 60 10.98 14.46 3.88
CA THR A 60 10.03 13.36 3.73
C THR A 60 9.10 13.30 4.93
N ASP A 61 7.80 13.39 4.68
CA ASP A 61 6.74 13.29 5.70
C ASP A 61 6.08 11.93 5.75
N ARG A 62 6.10 11.21 4.63
CA ARG A 62 5.30 10.02 4.40
C ARG A 62 6.09 8.93 3.73
N LEU A 63 5.91 7.71 4.24
CA LEU A 63 6.37 6.50 3.58
C LEU A 63 5.15 5.61 3.31
N VAL A 64 5.14 4.95 2.14
CA VAL A 64 4.09 3.96 1.80
C VAL A 64 4.74 2.68 1.32
N VAL A 65 4.19 1.54 1.73
CA VAL A 65 4.71 0.22 1.37
C VAL A 65 3.63 -0.85 1.43
N GLY A 66 3.78 -1.91 0.64
CA GLY A 66 2.99 -3.12 0.74
C GLY A 66 3.73 -4.25 1.45
N ASP A 67 2.99 -5.21 2.00
CA ASP A 67 3.52 -6.41 2.63
C ASP A 67 3.10 -7.71 1.93
N THR A 68 3.62 -8.84 2.40
CA THR A 68 3.31 -10.18 1.87
C THR A 68 1.94 -10.70 2.31
N GLY A 69 1.25 -10.04 3.22
CA GLY A 69 -0.13 -10.31 3.63
C GLY A 69 -1.17 -9.60 2.77
N GLY A 70 -0.71 -8.73 1.84
CA GLY A 70 -1.58 -7.91 1.00
C GLY A 70 -2.12 -6.67 1.70
N ASN A 71 -1.43 -6.20 2.74
CA ASN A 71 -1.73 -4.91 3.37
C ASN A 71 -0.91 -3.81 2.72
N VAL A 72 -1.46 -2.60 2.72
CA VAL A 72 -0.78 -1.37 2.35
C VAL A 72 -0.67 -0.48 3.58
N TRP A 73 0.56 -0.12 3.90
CA TRP A 73 0.93 0.64 5.10
C TRP A 73 1.35 2.05 4.73
N ARG A 74 0.98 2.99 5.59
CA ARG A 74 1.43 4.37 5.55
C ARG A 74 2.12 4.71 6.86
N ALA A 75 3.37 5.19 6.79
CA ALA A 75 4.05 5.79 7.94
C ALA A 75 4.10 7.31 7.78
N ASP A 76 3.61 8.02 8.78
CA ASP A 76 3.77 9.47 8.91
C ASP A 76 4.99 9.74 9.78
N ILE A 77 6.01 10.38 9.19
CA ILE A 77 7.31 10.66 9.82
C ILE A 77 7.62 12.16 9.85
N HIS A 78 6.57 12.96 9.89
CA HIS A 78 6.63 14.41 9.84
C HIS A 78 7.27 15.03 11.10
N GLY A 79 8.19 15.97 10.86
CA GLY A 79 8.87 16.76 11.89
C GLY A 79 9.86 15.98 12.75
N PRO A 80 10.60 16.66 13.64
CA PRO A 80 11.70 16.06 14.40
C PRO A 80 11.26 15.24 15.63
N ASP A 81 10.00 15.35 16.06
CA ASP A 81 9.49 14.64 17.22
C ASP A 81 9.00 13.24 16.84
N THR A 82 9.87 12.25 16.99
CA THR A 82 9.59 10.84 16.64
C THR A 82 8.47 10.22 17.47
N SER A 83 8.11 10.78 18.64
CA SER A 83 6.98 10.32 19.43
C SER A 83 5.63 10.54 18.74
N ARG A 84 5.59 11.43 17.74
CA ARG A 84 4.41 11.72 16.92
C ARG A 84 4.37 10.88 15.63
N TRP A 85 5.46 10.19 15.30
CA TRP A 85 5.51 9.34 14.14
C TRP A 85 4.66 8.10 14.35
N LYS A 86 3.94 7.68 13.33
CA LYS A 86 3.02 6.55 13.43
C LYS A 86 2.96 5.75 12.15
N LEU A 87 2.59 4.48 12.29
CA LEU A 87 2.25 3.60 11.18
C LEU A 87 0.74 3.38 11.19
N THR A 88 0.08 3.54 10.04
CA THR A 88 -1.34 3.29 9.87
C THR A 88 -1.57 2.27 8.76
N LEU A 89 -2.65 1.49 8.91
CA LEU A 89 -3.08 0.53 7.92
C LEU A 89 -4.02 1.24 6.93
N LEU A 90 -3.55 1.49 5.72
CA LEU A 90 -4.33 2.14 4.68
C LEU A 90 -5.33 1.16 4.05
N ALA A 91 -4.89 -0.05 3.69
CA ALA A 91 -5.75 -1.05 3.07
C ALA A 91 -5.33 -2.49 3.40
N SER A 92 -6.31 -3.41 3.37
CA SER A 92 -6.14 -4.86 3.48
C SER A 92 -6.74 -5.54 2.25
N LEU A 93 -5.92 -5.74 1.23
CA LEU A 93 -6.34 -6.19 -0.10
C LEU A 93 -6.02 -7.67 -0.37
N GLY A 94 -5.38 -8.34 0.58
CA GLY A 94 -4.96 -9.74 0.50
C GLY A 94 -5.64 -10.63 1.53
N ARG A 95 -4.89 -11.53 2.13
CA ARG A 95 -5.39 -12.55 3.06
C ARG A 95 -6.00 -12.00 4.35
N HIS A 96 -5.69 -10.78 4.74
CA HIS A 96 -6.24 -10.10 5.91
C HIS A 96 -7.49 -9.27 5.62
N GLY A 97 -7.91 -9.21 4.35
CA GLY A 97 -9.13 -8.50 3.96
C GLY A 97 -10.40 -9.18 4.45
N THR A 98 -11.47 -8.39 4.60
CA THR A 98 -12.79 -8.91 4.96
C THR A 98 -13.30 -9.91 3.92
N GLY A 99 -13.77 -11.07 4.36
CA GLY A 99 -14.21 -12.15 3.47
C GLY A 99 -13.08 -12.91 2.78
N ALA A 100 -11.82 -12.56 3.05
CA ALA A 100 -10.67 -13.26 2.49
C ALA A 100 -10.57 -14.68 3.07
N SER A 101 -10.39 -15.65 2.20
CA SER A 101 -10.17 -17.04 2.58
C SER A 101 -9.42 -17.80 1.48
N GLY A 102 -8.51 -18.67 1.90
CA GLY A 102 -7.80 -19.56 0.99
C GLY A 102 -6.78 -18.86 0.11
N ILE A 103 -6.23 -19.63 -0.83
CA ILE A 103 -5.11 -19.22 -1.67
C ILE A 103 -5.51 -18.12 -2.70
N ALA A 104 -6.76 -18.08 -3.11
CA ALA A 104 -7.27 -17.09 -4.08
C ALA A 104 -7.12 -15.64 -3.58
N THR A 105 -7.03 -15.45 -2.28
CA THR A 105 -6.88 -14.14 -1.63
C THR A 105 -5.47 -13.88 -1.10
N ASP A 106 -4.52 -14.81 -1.26
CA ASP A 106 -3.13 -14.70 -0.77
C ASP A 106 -2.31 -13.76 -1.67
N ARG A 107 -2.84 -12.55 -1.91
CA ARG A 107 -2.16 -11.50 -2.67
C ARG A 107 -1.00 -10.96 -1.86
N ARG A 108 0.10 -10.72 -2.54
CA ARG A 108 1.35 -10.24 -1.94
C ARG A 108 1.88 -9.07 -2.72
N PHE A 109 2.49 -8.10 -2.01
CA PHE A 109 3.11 -6.93 -2.61
C PHE A 109 4.63 -7.01 -2.49
N PHE A 110 5.30 -7.16 -3.63
CA PHE A 110 6.75 -7.28 -3.72
C PHE A 110 7.43 -6.05 -4.34
N HIS A 111 6.64 -5.14 -4.90
CA HIS A 111 7.16 -3.98 -5.59
C HIS A 111 6.77 -2.70 -4.87
N ARG A 112 7.65 -1.71 -4.98
CA ARG A 112 7.41 -0.37 -4.45
C ARG A 112 6.09 0.19 -5.00
N PRO A 113 5.24 0.78 -4.17
CA PRO A 113 4.11 1.56 -4.68
C PRO A 113 4.60 2.82 -5.41
N ASP A 114 3.81 3.32 -6.36
CA ASP A 114 3.94 4.70 -6.84
C ASP A 114 3.06 5.60 -5.97
N LEU A 115 3.60 6.74 -5.54
CA LEU A 115 2.93 7.70 -4.65
C LEU A 115 2.85 9.04 -5.37
N VAL A 116 1.63 9.46 -5.74
CA VAL A 116 1.42 10.63 -6.60
C VAL A 116 0.39 11.58 -6.00
N PRO A 117 0.77 12.81 -5.60
CA PRO A 117 -0.19 13.84 -5.24
C PRO A 117 -1.16 14.12 -6.38
N SER A 118 -2.45 14.07 -6.09
CA SER A 118 -3.52 14.14 -7.09
C SER A 118 -4.72 14.92 -6.55
N LYS A 119 -5.69 15.17 -7.42
CA LYS A 119 -6.96 15.79 -7.03
C LYS A 119 -8.12 15.31 -7.91
N ASP A 120 -9.30 15.31 -7.36
CA ASP A 120 -10.56 15.11 -8.07
C ASP A 120 -11.63 16.13 -7.65
N GLY A 121 -12.91 15.84 -7.92
CA GLY A 121 -14.03 16.71 -7.54
C GLY A 121 -14.21 16.87 -6.03
N ASP A 122 -13.75 15.89 -5.24
CA ASP A 122 -13.89 15.86 -3.78
C ASP A 122 -12.66 16.44 -3.05
N GLY A 123 -11.60 16.79 -3.79
CA GLY A 123 -10.43 17.45 -3.23
C GLY A 123 -9.10 16.77 -3.54
N MET A 124 -8.10 17.09 -2.72
CA MET A 124 -6.75 16.51 -2.84
C MET A 124 -6.72 15.11 -2.24
N PHE A 125 -5.87 14.27 -2.82
CA PHE A 125 -5.53 12.95 -2.29
C PHE A 125 -4.14 12.53 -2.76
N ASP A 126 -3.52 11.61 -2.04
CA ASP A 126 -2.36 10.89 -2.53
C ASP A 126 -2.82 9.60 -3.22
N ALA A 127 -2.53 9.48 -4.51
CA ALA A 127 -2.76 8.25 -5.24
C ALA A 127 -1.65 7.25 -4.89
N VAL A 128 -2.01 6.15 -4.24
CA VAL A 128 -1.13 5.01 -3.98
C VAL A 128 -1.42 3.95 -5.01
N VAL A 129 -0.51 3.77 -5.97
CA VAL A 129 -0.65 2.77 -7.03
C VAL A 129 0.25 1.57 -6.73
N ILE A 130 -0.33 0.37 -6.68
CA ILE A 130 0.40 -0.84 -6.33
C ILE A 130 -0.19 -2.05 -7.06
N GLY A 131 0.65 -3.05 -7.37
CA GLY A 131 0.19 -4.29 -7.98
C GLY A 131 0.56 -5.52 -7.17
N SER A 132 -0.31 -6.53 -7.16
CA SER A 132 -0.05 -7.79 -6.49
C SER A 132 0.59 -8.82 -7.41
N GLY A 133 1.41 -9.69 -6.81
CA GLY A 133 2.03 -10.82 -7.48
C GLY A 133 3.04 -11.53 -6.58
N ASN A 134 3.05 -12.85 -6.59
CA ASN A 134 4.02 -13.65 -5.83
C ASN A 134 5.32 -13.76 -6.62
N ARG A 135 6.24 -12.83 -6.43
CA ARG A 135 7.54 -12.79 -7.13
C ARG A 135 8.42 -14.03 -6.90
N PRO A 136 8.52 -14.59 -5.69
CA PRO A 136 9.28 -15.82 -5.44
C PRO A 136 8.79 -17.04 -6.23
N ASP A 137 7.54 -17.03 -6.65
CA ASP A 137 6.94 -18.09 -7.47
C ASP A 137 6.40 -17.52 -8.79
N PRO A 138 7.30 -17.15 -9.72
CA PRO A 138 6.90 -16.54 -10.99
C PRO A 138 6.20 -17.53 -11.92
N LEU A 139 6.48 -18.83 -11.73
CA LEU A 139 5.94 -19.92 -12.55
C LEU A 139 4.67 -20.54 -11.96
N ASP A 140 4.15 -20.00 -10.85
CA ASP A 140 2.84 -20.42 -10.34
C ASP A 140 1.78 -20.11 -11.39
N MET A 141 1.65 -21.04 -12.34
CA MET A 141 0.64 -21.05 -13.37
C MET A 141 -0.67 -21.65 -12.87
N GLY A 142 -0.70 -22.09 -11.62
CA GLY A 142 -1.85 -22.75 -11.02
C GLY A 142 -3.07 -21.85 -10.87
N GLY A 143 -2.93 -20.56 -11.15
CA GLY A 143 -4.05 -19.62 -11.22
C GLY A 143 -4.85 -19.52 -9.92
N MET A 144 -4.22 -19.88 -8.82
CA MET A 144 -4.92 -20.00 -7.54
C MET A 144 -5.12 -18.63 -6.88
N THR A 145 -4.17 -17.69 -7.06
CA THR A 145 -4.29 -16.33 -6.51
C THR A 145 -4.81 -15.38 -7.58
N THR A 146 -5.93 -14.72 -7.30
CA THR A 146 -6.43 -13.65 -8.16
C THR A 146 -5.68 -12.37 -7.85
N ASN A 147 -4.83 -11.93 -8.78
CA ASN A 147 -4.03 -10.72 -8.66
C ASN A 147 -4.73 -9.49 -9.24
N PHE A 148 -4.31 -8.33 -8.81
CA PHE A 148 -4.86 -7.05 -9.25
C PHE A 148 -3.77 -5.99 -9.34
N ALA A 149 -4.03 -4.97 -10.16
CA ALA A 149 -3.47 -3.63 -9.98
C ALA A 149 -4.48 -2.77 -9.22
N PHE A 150 -3.97 -1.91 -8.35
CA PHE A 150 -4.77 -1.05 -7.47
C PHE A 150 -4.32 0.40 -7.56
N MET A 151 -5.25 1.31 -7.40
CA MET A 151 -5.00 2.70 -7.04
C MET A 151 -5.91 3.04 -5.86
N ILE A 152 -5.31 3.45 -4.76
CA ILE A 152 -5.98 3.85 -3.52
C ILE A 152 -5.90 5.37 -3.42
N LYS A 153 -6.99 6.02 -3.05
CA LYS A 153 -7.03 7.46 -2.78
C LYS A 153 -6.90 7.70 -1.28
N ASP A 154 -5.71 8.06 -0.83
CA ASP A 154 -5.51 8.50 0.54
C ASP A 154 -5.82 10.00 0.65
N ARG A 155 -6.96 10.34 1.23
CA ARG A 155 -7.42 11.73 1.35
C ARG A 155 -6.86 12.47 2.56
N HIS A 156 -6.09 11.78 3.41
CA HIS A 156 -5.43 12.38 4.56
C HIS A 156 -4.08 13.00 4.16
N VAL A 157 -4.11 14.01 3.28
CA VAL A 157 -2.91 14.57 2.65
C VAL A 157 -2.03 15.39 3.59
N ALA A 158 -2.57 15.98 4.66
CA ALA A 158 -1.77 16.76 5.59
C ALA A 158 -0.74 15.88 6.33
N PRO A 159 0.48 16.40 6.61
CA PRO A 159 1.47 15.69 7.39
C PRO A 159 0.91 15.19 8.73
N GLY A 160 1.21 13.96 9.11
CA GLY A 160 0.76 13.35 10.37
C GLY A 160 -0.74 13.03 10.46
N SER A 161 -1.51 13.23 9.40
CA SER A 161 -2.97 13.04 9.38
C SER A 161 -3.44 11.61 9.16
N GLY A 162 -2.54 10.65 8.90
CA GLY A 162 -2.89 9.26 8.61
C GLY A 162 -3.77 8.62 9.69
N VAL A 163 -4.72 7.83 9.24
CA VAL A 163 -5.63 7.03 10.08
C VAL A 163 -5.65 5.59 9.57
N ASN A 164 -6.09 4.65 10.40
CA ASN A 164 -6.31 3.26 9.99
C ASN A 164 -7.63 3.18 9.22
N GLU A 165 -7.62 3.50 7.94
CA GLU A 165 -8.81 3.38 7.07
C GLU A 165 -9.17 1.91 6.86
N ASN A 166 -8.14 1.06 6.71
CA ASN A 166 -8.29 -0.37 6.49
C ASN A 166 -9.26 -0.69 5.33
N LEU A 167 -9.08 0.00 4.21
CA LEU A 167 -9.88 -0.23 3.02
C LEU A 167 -9.79 -1.69 2.59
N GLN A 168 -10.90 -2.24 2.15
CA GLN A 168 -11.03 -3.63 1.71
C GLN A 168 -11.13 -3.70 0.19
N LEU A 169 -11.00 -4.90 -0.37
CA LEU A 169 -11.14 -5.09 -1.81
C LEU A 169 -12.49 -4.56 -2.34
N GLY A 170 -13.56 -4.72 -1.55
CA GLY A 170 -14.90 -4.28 -1.92
C GLY A 170 -15.11 -2.78 -1.94
N ASP A 171 -14.29 -2.01 -1.23
CA ASP A 171 -14.38 -0.55 -1.17
C ASP A 171 -13.81 0.12 -2.43
N LEU A 172 -12.96 -0.62 -3.18
CA LEU A 172 -12.37 -0.13 -4.42
C LEU A 172 -13.26 -0.46 -5.62
N GLY A 173 -13.50 0.52 -6.47
CA GLY A 173 -14.28 0.36 -7.70
C GLY A 173 -13.66 -0.64 -8.67
N ASP A 174 -14.44 -1.59 -9.18
CA ASP A 174 -13.98 -2.58 -10.14
C ASP A 174 -13.97 -2.01 -11.56
N VAL A 175 -12.80 -1.82 -12.12
CA VAL A 175 -12.62 -1.30 -13.49
C VAL A 175 -12.16 -2.38 -14.48
N THR A 176 -12.23 -3.65 -14.10
CA THR A 176 -11.77 -4.79 -14.91
C THR A 176 -12.45 -4.85 -16.27
N SER A 177 -13.74 -4.57 -16.34
CA SER A 177 -14.51 -4.55 -17.61
C SER A 177 -14.34 -3.25 -18.41
N ASN A 178 -13.39 -2.40 -17.98
CA ASN A 178 -12.94 -1.22 -18.71
C ASN A 178 -14.05 -0.18 -19.01
N CYS A 179 -14.89 0.11 -18.03
CA CYS A 179 -15.95 1.09 -18.20
C CYS A 179 -15.43 2.51 -18.55
N LEU A 180 -14.16 2.80 -18.22
CA LEU A 180 -13.54 4.09 -18.54
C LEU A 180 -13.21 4.25 -20.04
N GLN A 181 -13.20 3.18 -20.80
CA GLN A 181 -12.98 3.20 -22.26
C GLN A 181 -14.25 2.94 -23.09
N SER A 182 -15.38 2.68 -22.42
CA SER A 182 -16.65 2.51 -23.11
C SER A 182 -17.27 3.88 -23.41
N ASP A 183 -18.05 3.96 -24.50
CA ASP A 183 -18.85 5.15 -24.84
C ASP A 183 -20.02 5.35 -23.84
N SER A 184 -20.19 4.44 -22.90
CA SER A 184 -21.22 4.51 -21.86
C SER A 184 -20.65 5.14 -20.60
N PRO A 185 -21.44 5.93 -19.84
CA PRO A 185 -20.98 6.47 -18.56
C PRO A 185 -20.54 5.36 -17.62
N CYS A 186 -19.35 5.49 -17.06
CA CYS A 186 -18.89 4.62 -16.00
C CYS A 186 -19.63 4.96 -14.71
N THR A 187 -20.39 3.99 -14.18
CA THR A 187 -21.17 4.15 -12.93
C THR A 187 -20.45 3.54 -11.72
N VAL A 188 -19.19 3.13 -11.88
CA VAL A 188 -18.39 2.56 -10.79
C VAL A 188 -18.04 3.67 -9.80
N ASP A 189 -18.27 3.39 -8.51
CA ASP A 189 -17.82 4.28 -7.44
C ASP A 189 -16.28 4.22 -7.35
N LEU A 190 -15.66 5.39 -7.47
CA LEU A 190 -14.21 5.58 -7.42
C LEU A 190 -13.79 6.48 -6.24
N THR A 191 -14.64 6.63 -5.24
CA THR A 191 -14.38 7.49 -4.07
C THR A 191 -13.08 7.12 -3.36
N ASP A 192 -12.86 5.81 -3.12
CA ASP A 192 -11.68 5.28 -2.45
C ASP A 192 -10.59 4.80 -3.41
N GLY A 193 -10.87 4.83 -4.71
CA GLY A 193 -9.94 4.39 -5.76
C GLY A 193 -10.50 3.25 -6.61
N TRP A 194 -9.60 2.49 -7.24
CA TRP A 194 -10.01 1.41 -8.13
C TRP A 194 -9.14 0.16 -7.99
N ARG A 195 -9.70 -0.98 -8.42
CA ARG A 195 -9.01 -2.24 -8.67
C ARG A 195 -9.23 -2.71 -10.09
N LEU A 196 -8.19 -3.27 -10.70
CA LEU A 196 -8.22 -3.90 -12.01
C LEU A 196 -7.75 -5.35 -11.83
N MET A 197 -8.63 -6.31 -12.06
CA MET A 197 -8.31 -7.73 -11.95
C MET A 197 -7.46 -8.17 -13.15
N LEU A 198 -6.41 -8.91 -12.87
CA LEU A 198 -5.63 -9.63 -13.87
C LEU A 198 -6.35 -10.93 -14.17
N THR A 199 -6.85 -11.09 -15.41
CA THR A 199 -7.84 -12.13 -15.74
C THR A 199 -7.23 -13.42 -16.26
N GLU A 200 -5.97 -13.34 -16.75
CA GLU A 200 -5.32 -14.53 -17.26
C GLU A 200 -4.70 -15.37 -16.14
N PRO A 201 -4.70 -16.70 -16.24
CA PRO A 201 -4.10 -17.56 -15.25
C PRO A 201 -2.62 -17.23 -15.02
N GLY A 202 -2.26 -16.97 -13.76
CA GLY A 202 -0.88 -16.67 -13.37
C GLY A 202 -0.40 -15.25 -13.63
N GLU A 203 -1.26 -14.35 -14.17
CA GLU A 203 -0.90 -12.94 -14.30
C GLU A 203 -0.53 -12.30 -12.97
N LYS A 204 0.50 -11.50 -13.00
CA LYS A 204 1.07 -10.80 -11.83
C LYS A 204 1.59 -9.45 -12.25
N VAL A 205 1.55 -8.47 -11.36
CA VAL A 205 2.32 -7.25 -11.53
C VAL A 205 3.74 -7.53 -11.04
N LEU A 206 4.73 -7.40 -11.91
CA LEU A 206 6.13 -7.75 -11.67
C LEU A 206 7.07 -6.55 -11.64
N ALA A 207 6.54 -5.33 -11.71
CA ALA A 207 7.33 -4.11 -11.65
C ALA A 207 6.66 -3.04 -10.76
N THR A 208 7.45 -2.06 -10.34
CA THR A 208 6.93 -0.83 -9.73
C THR A 208 6.04 -0.11 -10.75
N PRO A 209 4.79 0.21 -10.41
CA PRO A 209 3.96 1.06 -11.25
C PRO A 209 4.60 2.43 -11.47
N LEU A 210 4.26 3.08 -12.57
CA LEU A 210 4.71 4.43 -12.90
C LEU A 210 3.51 5.27 -13.36
N THR A 211 3.30 6.40 -12.72
CA THR A 211 2.24 7.34 -13.10
C THR A 211 2.83 8.55 -13.81
N ILE A 212 2.39 8.79 -15.04
CA ILE A 212 2.80 9.95 -15.85
C ILE A 212 1.55 10.62 -16.43
N THR A 213 1.38 11.91 -16.18
CA THR A 213 0.27 12.71 -16.73
C THR A 213 -1.11 12.04 -16.55
N GLY A 214 -1.37 11.50 -15.36
CA GLY A 214 -2.65 10.86 -15.02
C GLY A 214 -2.86 9.48 -15.64
N LYS A 215 -1.83 8.87 -16.23
CA LYS A 215 -1.86 7.50 -16.75
C LYS A 215 -0.93 6.62 -15.93
N VAL A 216 -1.43 5.45 -15.58
CA VAL A 216 -0.68 4.43 -14.84
C VAL A 216 -0.11 3.40 -15.80
N PHE A 217 1.17 3.09 -15.67
CA PHE A 217 1.86 2.04 -16.40
C PHE A 217 2.32 0.98 -15.40
N PHE A 218 2.07 -0.28 -15.71
CA PHE A 218 2.56 -1.45 -14.95
C PHE A 218 2.77 -2.63 -15.88
N THR A 219 3.63 -3.58 -15.47
CA THR A 219 3.94 -4.82 -16.22
C THR A 219 3.91 -6.01 -15.27
#